data_384a7498e7f1286d177dbf28543b7c33
#
_entry.id   384a7498e7f1286d177dbf28543b7c33
#
_cell.length_a   1.000
_cell.length_b   1.000
_cell.length_c   1.000
_cell.angle_alpha   90.00
_cell.angle_beta   90.00
_cell.angle_gamma   90.00
#
_symmetry.space_group_name_H-M   'P 1'
#
loop_
_entity.id
_entity.type
_entity.pdbx_description
1 polymer ?
#
loop_
_entity_poly.entity_id
_entity_poly.type
_entity_poly.pdbx_seq_one_letter_code
_entity_poly.pdbx_strand_id
1 'polypeptide(L)'
;MVKICCIGAGYVGGPTMAVIALKCPAIEVAVVDISVARITAWNSDQLPIYEPGLEDIVKQCRGMNLFFSTEVEKHVSEADIIFVSVNTPTKTRGLGAGKAADLTYWESAARMKADVSKNDKIVVEKSTVPVKTAEAIEKILTHNSKGIKYQILSNPEFLAEGTAIEDLFKPDRVLIGGRDTPEGQKAIQALKEVYAHWVPEENIICTNLWSAELSKLAANAFLAQRISSVNAMSALCEATGADVTQVSHAVGKDTRIGPKFLNASVGFGGSCFQKDILNLVYICECNGLKEVANYWKQVIKVNDYQKNRFVNRIVSSMFNTVSGKKIAILGFAFKKDTGDTRETPAIDVCKGLLGDNAHLSIYDPQVTEHQIQKDLSMNKLDWDHPIHLQPMSPTVMKQLNVVWDAYEATKGAHGLCLLTEWDEFKTLDFKKIYDNMQKPAFVFDGRNIVDVQKLREIGFIVYSIGKRLDGWLKDMPAVA
;
A
#
# COMPACT_ATOMS: atom_id res chain seq x y z
N MET A 1 5.60 29.66 20.23
CA MET A 1 4.72 28.54 19.75
C MET A 1 5.46 27.87 18.62
N VAL A 2 5.73 26.59 18.74
CA VAL A 2 6.41 25.82 17.68
C VAL A 2 5.48 25.72 16.48
N LYS A 3 6.00 25.98 15.29
CA LYS A 3 5.27 25.84 14.03
C LYS A 3 5.82 24.66 13.23
N ILE A 4 4.93 23.77 12.85
CA ILE A 4 5.23 22.62 11.99
C ILE A 4 4.61 22.86 10.63
N CYS A 5 5.39 22.63 9.55
CA CYS A 5 4.89 22.60 8.19
C CYS A 5 5.14 21.20 7.61
N CYS A 6 4.14 20.59 7.00
CA CYS A 6 4.29 19.35 6.26
C CYS A 6 4.11 19.61 4.76
N ILE A 7 5.13 19.34 3.97
CA ILE A 7 5.08 19.40 2.51
C ILE A 7 4.58 18.05 1.99
N GLY A 8 3.42 18.04 1.36
CA GLY A 8 2.73 16.85 0.85
C GLY A 8 1.51 16.46 1.68
N ALA A 9 0.32 16.69 1.11
CA ALA A 9 -0.97 16.39 1.71
C ALA A 9 -1.49 14.99 1.27
N GLY A 10 -0.59 14.01 1.19
CA GLY A 10 -0.89 12.63 0.82
C GLY A 10 -1.27 11.75 2.02
N TYR A 11 -1.26 10.44 1.79
CA TYR A 11 -1.72 9.42 2.74
C TYR A 11 -0.89 9.36 4.04
N VAL A 12 0.36 9.77 4.02
CA VAL A 12 1.22 9.85 5.21
C VAL A 12 1.13 11.23 5.84
N GLY A 13 1.30 12.31 5.04
CA GLY A 13 1.37 13.67 5.57
C GLY A 13 0.07 14.13 6.23
N GLY A 14 -1.08 13.93 5.58
CA GLY A 14 -2.38 14.36 6.10
C GLY A 14 -2.73 13.72 7.44
N PRO A 15 -2.84 12.39 7.54
CA PRO A 15 -3.18 11.72 8.79
C PRO A 15 -2.15 11.95 9.91
N THR A 16 -0.86 11.90 9.62
CA THR A 16 0.19 12.16 10.62
C THR A 16 0.06 13.55 11.23
N MET A 17 -0.12 14.56 10.39
CA MET A 17 -0.24 15.94 10.85
C MET A 17 -1.55 16.20 11.61
N ALA A 18 -2.64 15.55 11.20
CA ALA A 18 -3.90 15.61 11.93
C ALA A 18 -3.77 15.06 13.35
N VAL A 19 -3.06 13.92 13.51
CA VAL A 19 -2.80 13.33 14.84
C VAL A 19 -1.86 14.22 15.66
N ILE A 20 -0.80 14.79 15.09
CA ILE A 20 0.08 15.73 15.79
C ILE A 20 -0.72 16.94 16.26
N ALA A 21 -1.57 17.54 15.42
CA ALA A 21 -2.40 18.67 15.80
C ALA A 21 -3.34 18.34 16.96
N LEU A 22 -3.97 17.17 16.94
CA LEU A 22 -4.86 16.70 18.00
C LEU A 22 -4.11 16.50 19.33
N LYS A 23 -2.92 15.86 19.26
CA LYS A 23 -2.14 15.51 20.46
C LYS A 23 -1.32 16.67 21.02
N CYS A 24 -1.03 17.67 20.20
CA CYS A 24 -0.23 18.83 20.56
C CYS A 24 -1.01 20.15 20.32
N PRO A 25 -2.03 20.49 21.11
CA PRO A 25 -2.87 21.66 20.86
C PRO A 25 -2.10 23.01 20.87
N ALA A 26 -0.93 23.05 21.50
CA ALA A 26 -0.07 24.24 21.55
C ALA A 26 0.85 24.39 20.32
N ILE A 27 0.82 23.44 19.38
CA ILE A 27 1.60 23.47 18.14
C ILE A 27 0.70 23.85 16.98
N GLU A 28 1.13 24.81 16.16
CA GLU A 28 0.47 25.13 14.89
C GLU A 28 1.01 24.22 13.80
N VAL A 29 0.12 23.54 13.09
CA VAL A 29 0.46 22.56 12.03
C VAL A 29 -0.14 23.03 10.73
N ALA A 30 0.69 23.27 9.71
CA ALA A 30 0.27 23.55 8.35
C ALA A 30 0.64 22.39 7.42
N VAL A 31 -0.33 21.85 6.70
CA VAL A 31 -0.12 20.85 5.65
C VAL A 31 -0.23 21.56 4.30
N VAL A 32 0.83 21.53 3.52
CA VAL A 32 0.89 22.25 2.24
C VAL A 32 1.08 21.31 1.06
N ASP A 33 0.41 21.62 -0.04
CA ASP A 33 0.51 20.87 -1.29
C ASP A 33 0.29 21.82 -2.47
N ILE A 34 0.95 21.56 -3.59
CA ILE A 34 0.77 22.31 -4.84
C ILE A 34 -0.56 21.99 -5.54
N SER A 35 -1.18 20.87 -5.19
CA SER A 35 -2.46 20.43 -5.75
C SER A 35 -3.63 21.19 -5.11
N VAL A 36 -4.18 22.16 -5.84
CA VAL A 36 -5.37 22.91 -5.42
C VAL A 36 -6.54 21.96 -5.13
N ALA A 37 -6.77 20.98 -6.00
CA ALA A 37 -7.87 20.02 -5.82
C ALA A 37 -7.75 19.22 -4.52
N ARG A 38 -6.54 18.77 -4.18
CA ARG A 38 -6.26 18.01 -2.94
C ARG A 38 -6.47 18.88 -1.71
N ILE A 39 -5.97 20.10 -1.71
CA ILE A 39 -6.14 21.04 -0.59
C ILE A 39 -7.61 21.44 -0.43
N THR A 40 -8.33 21.65 -1.53
CA THR A 40 -9.77 21.92 -1.49
C THR A 40 -10.54 20.76 -0.85
N ALA A 41 -10.20 19.52 -1.21
CA ALA A 41 -10.80 18.33 -0.61
C ALA A 41 -10.49 18.21 0.90
N TRP A 42 -9.27 18.48 1.34
CA TRP A 42 -8.91 18.53 2.77
C TRP A 42 -9.66 19.61 3.56
N ASN A 43 -10.04 20.69 2.90
CA ASN A 43 -10.85 21.78 3.48
C ASN A 43 -12.36 21.58 3.34
N SER A 44 -12.81 20.49 2.73
CA SER A 44 -14.22 20.11 2.57
C SER A 44 -14.66 19.04 3.56
N ASP A 45 -15.92 18.66 3.51
CA ASP A 45 -16.48 17.55 4.28
C ASP A 45 -16.18 16.16 3.64
N GLN A 46 -15.69 16.15 2.40
CA GLN A 46 -15.20 14.95 1.73
C GLN A 46 -13.68 14.96 1.65
N LEU A 47 -13.03 14.29 2.59
CA LEU A 47 -11.58 14.19 2.59
C LEU A 47 -11.06 13.43 1.36
N PRO A 48 -9.85 13.76 0.86
CA PRO A 48 -9.28 13.09 -0.32
C PRO A 48 -8.77 11.68 -0.03
N ILE A 49 -8.86 11.24 1.23
CA ILE A 49 -8.35 9.96 1.73
C ILE A 49 -9.41 9.34 2.62
N TYR A 50 -9.75 8.08 2.34
CA TYR A 50 -10.56 7.27 3.25
C TYR A 50 -9.66 6.56 4.25
N GLU A 51 -9.86 6.84 5.54
CA GLU A 51 -9.18 6.18 6.65
C GLU A 51 -10.10 6.22 7.89
N PRO A 52 -10.37 5.08 8.53
CA PRO A 52 -11.23 5.05 9.71
C PRO A 52 -10.76 6.02 10.81
N GLY A 53 -11.66 6.87 11.30
CA GLY A 53 -11.40 7.85 12.36
C GLY A 53 -10.73 9.15 11.93
N LEU A 54 -10.25 9.28 10.69
CA LEU A 54 -9.55 10.47 10.22
C LEU A 54 -10.46 11.71 10.15
N GLU A 55 -11.67 11.54 9.67
CA GLU A 55 -12.62 12.65 9.48
C GLU A 55 -12.92 13.38 10.80
N ASP A 56 -13.14 12.64 11.87
CA ASP A 56 -13.43 13.20 13.19
C ASP A 56 -12.27 14.03 13.74
N ILE A 57 -11.03 13.56 13.55
CA ILE A 57 -9.83 14.26 13.96
C ILE A 57 -9.65 15.56 13.18
N VAL A 58 -9.80 15.50 11.86
CA VAL A 58 -9.68 16.68 11.00
C VAL A 58 -10.74 17.72 11.37
N LYS A 59 -12.00 17.32 11.60
CA LYS A 59 -13.05 18.23 12.03
C LYS A 59 -12.76 18.91 13.35
N GLN A 60 -12.12 18.22 14.29
CA GLN A 60 -11.75 18.79 15.58
C GLN A 60 -10.63 19.83 15.50
N CYS A 61 -9.65 19.63 14.61
CA CYS A 61 -8.43 20.42 14.58
C CYS A 61 -8.39 21.47 13.47
N ARG A 62 -9.09 21.23 12.36
CA ARG A 62 -9.09 22.12 11.18
C ARG A 62 -9.62 23.50 11.54
N GLY A 63 -8.84 24.55 11.22
CA GLY A 63 -9.15 25.93 11.54
C GLY A 63 -8.83 26.34 12.99
N MET A 64 -8.42 25.40 13.85
CA MET A 64 -7.94 25.68 15.20
C MET A 64 -6.40 25.79 15.20
N ASN A 65 -5.72 24.64 15.09
CA ASN A 65 -4.28 24.54 15.00
C ASN A 65 -3.81 23.66 13.82
N LEU A 66 -4.72 23.20 12.96
CA LEU A 66 -4.46 22.44 11.74
C LEU A 66 -4.98 23.21 10.54
N PHE A 67 -4.08 23.48 9.58
CA PHE A 67 -4.39 24.28 8.38
C PHE A 67 -3.92 23.53 7.13
N PHE A 68 -4.75 23.53 6.08
CA PHE A 68 -4.42 22.98 4.77
C PHE A 68 -4.34 24.13 3.77
N SER A 69 -3.20 24.29 3.08
CA SER A 69 -2.93 25.45 2.24
C SER A 69 -2.11 25.14 1.00
N THR A 70 -2.29 25.94 -0.04
CA THR A 70 -1.43 25.96 -1.22
C THR A 70 -0.30 27.01 -1.12
N GLU A 71 -0.27 27.81 -0.06
CA GLU A 71 0.77 28.82 0.20
C GLU A 71 2.05 28.18 0.77
N VAL A 72 2.69 27.32 -0.04
CA VAL A 72 3.83 26.49 0.39
C VAL A 72 4.98 27.34 0.93
N GLU A 73 5.40 28.35 0.18
CA GLU A 73 6.55 29.21 0.53
C GLU A 73 6.36 29.94 1.87
N LYS A 74 5.16 30.45 2.11
CA LYS A 74 4.80 31.14 3.34
C LYS A 74 4.95 30.22 4.56
N HIS A 75 4.28 29.08 4.54
CA HIS A 75 4.27 28.16 5.67
C HIS A 75 5.64 27.52 5.92
N VAL A 76 6.41 27.24 4.86
CA VAL A 76 7.81 26.77 4.97
C VAL A 76 8.69 27.84 5.58
N SER A 77 8.54 29.10 5.18
CA SER A 77 9.32 30.21 5.75
C SER A 77 9.07 30.40 7.24
N GLU A 78 7.82 30.25 7.70
CA GLU A 78 7.41 30.44 9.09
C GLU A 78 7.68 29.24 10.01
N ALA A 79 7.83 28.03 9.48
CA ALA A 79 7.96 26.82 10.28
C ALA A 79 9.34 26.67 10.94
N ASP A 80 9.34 26.09 12.15
CA ASP A 80 10.55 25.65 12.86
C ASP A 80 10.95 24.23 12.44
N ILE A 81 9.95 23.36 12.27
CA ILE A 81 10.11 21.97 11.84
C ILE A 81 9.34 21.75 10.54
N ILE A 82 10.04 21.25 9.52
CA ILE A 82 9.46 20.99 8.21
C ILE A 82 9.47 19.48 7.94
N PHE A 83 8.31 18.84 7.94
CA PHE A 83 8.16 17.48 7.48
C PHE A 83 8.05 17.46 5.95
N VAL A 84 8.73 16.52 5.33
CA VAL A 84 8.64 16.28 3.90
C VAL A 84 8.02 14.90 3.66
N SER A 85 6.79 14.91 3.17
CA SER A 85 5.97 13.73 2.91
C SER A 85 5.52 13.70 1.44
N VAL A 86 6.49 13.92 0.54
CA VAL A 86 6.26 13.91 -0.90
C VAL A 86 6.36 12.49 -1.48
N ASN A 87 5.76 12.27 -2.64
CA ASN A 87 5.86 11.00 -3.33
C ASN A 87 7.31 10.69 -3.75
N THR A 88 7.65 9.41 -3.66
CA THR A 88 8.90 8.84 -4.16
C THR A 88 8.58 7.69 -5.11
N PRO A 89 8.09 8.00 -6.33
CA PRO A 89 7.71 6.99 -7.30
C PRO A 89 8.92 6.20 -7.80
N THR A 90 8.69 5.06 -8.41
CA THR A 90 9.74 4.32 -9.10
C THR A 90 10.09 5.02 -10.41
N LYS A 91 11.37 5.19 -10.69
CA LYS A 91 11.85 5.74 -11.97
C LYS A 91 11.34 4.92 -13.14
N THR A 92 10.82 5.61 -14.14
CA THR A 92 10.32 4.99 -15.37
C THR A 92 11.32 5.02 -16.52
N ARG A 93 12.35 5.86 -16.43
CA ARG A 93 13.32 6.09 -17.52
C ARG A 93 14.76 6.18 -17.01
N GLY A 94 15.71 5.89 -17.88
CA GLY A 94 17.14 6.01 -17.62
C GLY A 94 17.70 4.97 -16.65
N LEU A 95 18.85 5.28 -16.06
CA LEU A 95 19.54 4.38 -15.14
C LEU A 95 18.68 4.09 -13.92
N GLY A 96 18.49 2.81 -13.59
CA GLY A 96 17.65 2.37 -12.48
C GLY A 96 16.14 2.34 -12.79
N ALA A 97 15.73 2.54 -14.05
CA ALA A 97 14.31 2.45 -14.43
C ALA A 97 13.68 1.11 -13.97
N GLY A 98 12.46 1.18 -13.45
CA GLY A 98 11.72 0.04 -12.91
C GLY A 98 12.15 -0.40 -11.51
N LYS A 99 13.16 0.22 -10.88
CA LYS A 99 13.67 -0.16 -9.55
C LYS A 99 14.01 1.03 -8.66
N ALA A 100 14.77 1.99 -9.16
CA ALA A 100 15.23 3.14 -8.39
C ALA A 100 14.08 4.07 -8.01
N ALA A 101 14.16 4.71 -6.85
CA ALA A 101 13.25 5.79 -6.48
C ALA A 101 13.56 7.06 -7.28
N ASP A 102 12.53 7.78 -7.68
CA ASP A 102 12.61 9.12 -8.25
C ASP A 102 12.52 10.15 -7.13
N LEU A 103 13.58 10.92 -6.93
CA LEU A 103 13.70 11.93 -5.88
C LEU A 103 13.42 13.36 -6.37
N THR A 104 12.89 13.54 -7.59
CA THR A 104 12.62 14.85 -8.19
C THR A 104 11.80 15.75 -7.28
N TYR A 105 10.74 15.22 -6.67
CA TYR A 105 9.91 15.98 -5.73
C TYR A 105 10.68 16.39 -4.47
N TRP A 106 11.56 15.52 -3.97
CA TRP A 106 12.44 15.81 -2.84
C TRP A 106 13.46 16.90 -3.15
N GLU A 107 14.11 16.81 -4.29
CA GLU A 107 15.06 17.83 -4.74
C GLU A 107 14.39 19.19 -4.92
N SER A 108 13.21 19.22 -5.53
CA SER A 108 12.43 20.46 -5.71
C SER A 108 12.03 21.07 -4.37
N ALA A 109 11.58 20.25 -3.42
CA ALA A 109 11.24 20.71 -2.07
C ALA A 109 12.47 21.22 -1.31
N ALA A 110 13.65 20.61 -1.49
CA ALA A 110 14.90 21.06 -0.86
C ALA A 110 15.33 22.43 -1.41
N ARG A 111 15.31 22.62 -2.71
CA ARG A 111 15.68 23.90 -3.36
C ARG A 111 14.72 25.02 -2.93
N MET A 112 13.43 24.78 -2.98
CA MET A 112 12.42 25.75 -2.53
C MET A 112 12.63 26.14 -1.05
N LYS A 113 12.88 25.17 -0.16
CA LYS A 113 13.18 25.45 1.26
C LYS A 113 14.40 26.37 1.41
N ALA A 114 15.48 26.11 0.67
CA ALA A 114 16.66 26.94 0.70
C ALA A 114 16.40 28.38 0.24
N ASP A 115 15.50 28.55 -0.74
CA ASP A 115 15.15 29.86 -1.27
C ASP A 115 14.34 30.73 -0.29
N VAL A 116 13.38 30.12 0.42
CA VAL A 116 12.39 30.84 1.23
C VAL A 116 12.68 30.89 2.73
N SER A 117 13.59 30.05 3.24
CA SER A 117 13.92 30.01 4.67
C SER A 117 14.58 31.29 5.13
N LYS A 118 14.17 31.80 6.31
CA LYS A 118 14.67 33.02 6.93
C LYS A 118 15.41 32.76 8.23
N ASN A 119 15.28 31.57 8.81
CA ASN A 119 15.91 31.13 10.05
C ASN A 119 16.28 29.65 9.95
N ASP A 120 17.08 29.16 10.89
CA ASP A 120 17.49 27.78 10.98
C ASP A 120 16.27 26.84 11.03
N LYS A 121 16.37 25.68 10.40
CA LYS A 121 15.26 24.72 10.22
C LYS A 121 15.66 23.30 10.61
N ILE A 122 14.73 22.59 11.21
CA ILE A 122 14.76 21.13 11.29
C ILE A 122 13.94 20.59 10.12
N VAL A 123 14.58 19.80 9.26
CA VAL A 123 13.93 19.15 8.11
C VAL A 123 13.78 17.68 8.40
N VAL A 124 12.56 17.20 8.42
CA VAL A 124 12.21 15.83 8.77
C VAL A 124 11.78 15.05 7.52
N GLU A 125 12.55 14.05 7.19
CA GLU A 125 12.30 13.11 6.13
C GLU A 125 11.23 12.11 6.57
N LYS A 126 9.99 12.28 6.11
CA LYS A 126 8.86 11.40 6.45
C LYS A 126 8.57 10.37 5.35
N SER A 127 8.86 10.73 4.10
CA SER A 127 8.73 9.82 2.94
C SER A 127 9.66 8.61 3.08
N THR A 128 9.26 7.48 2.51
CA THR A 128 10.15 6.33 2.33
C THR A 128 11.16 6.63 1.23
N VAL A 129 12.42 6.65 1.56
CA VAL A 129 13.52 7.06 0.67
C VAL A 129 14.67 6.05 0.69
N PRO A 130 15.50 6.00 -0.38
CA PRO A 130 16.74 5.24 -0.36
C PRO A 130 17.70 5.69 0.72
N VAL A 131 18.54 4.79 1.21
CA VAL A 131 19.64 5.12 2.12
C VAL A 131 20.56 6.17 1.48
N LYS A 132 21.00 7.17 2.26
CA LYS A 132 21.79 8.34 1.86
C LYS A 132 20.99 9.46 1.16
N THR A 133 19.67 9.39 1.12
CA THR A 133 18.85 10.49 0.61
C THR A 133 18.99 11.74 1.46
N ALA A 134 18.94 11.61 2.78
CA ALA A 134 19.12 12.73 3.70
C ALA A 134 20.48 13.44 3.51
N GLU A 135 21.54 12.68 3.26
CA GLU A 135 22.87 13.23 2.96
C GLU A 135 22.88 14.03 1.64
N ALA A 136 22.19 13.52 0.61
CA ALA A 136 22.06 14.23 -0.67
C ALA A 136 21.27 15.53 -0.52
N ILE A 137 20.18 15.51 0.24
CA ILE A 137 19.35 16.68 0.54
C ILE A 137 20.14 17.71 1.36
N GLU A 138 20.91 17.27 2.36
CA GLU A 138 21.79 18.13 3.13
C GLU A 138 22.76 18.91 2.23
N LYS A 139 23.36 18.25 1.24
CA LYS A 139 24.23 18.89 0.25
C LYS A 139 23.50 19.96 -0.55
N ILE A 140 22.27 19.68 -1.02
CA ILE A 140 21.45 20.66 -1.74
C ILE A 140 21.16 21.88 -0.86
N LEU A 141 20.72 21.67 0.37
CA LEU A 141 20.39 22.74 1.30
C LEU A 141 21.61 23.57 1.65
N THR A 142 22.76 22.95 1.94
CA THR A 142 24.00 23.63 2.29
C THR A 142 24.55 24.48 1.14
N HIS A 143 24.53 23.98 -0.09
CA HIS A 143 25.02 24.73 -1.25
C HIS A 143 24.12 25.91 -1.64
N ASN A 144 22.84 25.86 -1.31
CA ASN A 144 21.89 26.93 -1.61
C ASN A 144 21.55 27.78 -0.37
N SER A 145 22.13 27.48 0.80
CA SER A 145 21.82 28.20 2.04
C SER A 145 22.42 29.61 2.00
N LYS A 146 21.62 30.56 2.40
CA LYS A 146 22.02 31.97 2.56
C LYS A 146 22.51 32.24 4.00
N GLY A 147 23.34 31.34 4.55
CA GLY A 147 23.82 31.39 5.94
C GLY A 147 22.90 30.70 6.95
N ILE A 148 21.82 30.07 6.50
CA ILE A 148 20.86 29.33 7.32
C ILE A 148 21.38 27.91 7.55
N LYS A 149 21.23 27.41 8.78
CA LYS A 149 21.59 26.03 9.15
C LYS A 149 20.39 25.13 9.07
N TYR A 150 20.59 23.94 8.49
CA TYR A 150 19.60 22.89 8.38
C TYR A 150 20.05 21.65 9.14
N GLN A 151 19.19 21.15 10.03
CA GLN A 151 19.37 19.83 10.64
C GLN A 151 18.41 18.87 9.99
N ILE A 152 18.90 17.77 9.44
CA ILE A 152 18.08 16.78 8.74
C ILE A 152 17.90 15.57 9.63
N LEU A 153 16.66 15.17 9.82
CA LEU A 153 16.26 13.97 10.53
C LEU A 153 15.53 13.01 9.58
N SER A 154 15.74 11.73 9.76
CA SER A 154 14.92 10.68 9.15
C SER A 154 13.90 10.19 10.18
N ASN A 155 12.62 10.32 9.86
CA ASN A 155 11.51 9.86 10.69
C ASN A 155 10.51 9.10 9.82
N PRO A 156 10.89 7.90 9.34
CA PRO A 156 10.04 7.14 8.46
C PRO A 156 8.73 6.73 9.12
N GLU A 157 7.65 6.66 8.33
CA GLU A 157 6.35 6.25 8.81
C GLU A 157 6.14 4.74 8.66
N PHE A 158 5.54 4.11 9.69
CA PHE A 158 5.26 2.69 9.73
C PHE A 158 3.76 2.36 9.76
N LEU A 159 2.88 3.37 9.60
CA LEU A 159 1.44 3.16 9.55
C LEU A 159 1.04 2.20 8.41
N ALA A 160 -0.07 1.51 8.61
CA ALA A 160 -0.73 0.71 7.59
C ALA A 160 -2.06 1.38 7.19
N GLU A 161 -2.35 1.40 5.90
CA GLU A 161 -3.64 1.88 5.41
C GLU A 161 -4.79 1.05 6.01
N GLY A 162 -5.90 1.69 6.37
CA GLY A 162 -7.03 1.05 7.06
C GLY A 162 -6.92 1.02 8.58
N THR A 163 -5.71 1.17 9.15
CA THR A 163 -5.44 1.28 10.58
C THR A 163 -4.55 2.47 10.93
N ALA A 164 -4.35 3.38 9.99
CA ALA A 164 -3.36 4.45 10.13
C ALA A 164 -3.57 5.33 11.37
N ILE A 165 -4.80 5.63 11.71
CA ILE A 165 -5.11 6.46 12.90
C ILE A 165 -4.79 5.69 14.18
N GLU A 166 -5.12 4.42 14.27
CA GLU A 166 -4.76 3.58 15.43
C GLU A 166 -3.26 3.43 15.57
N ASP A 167 -2.55 3.18 14.45
CA ASP A 167 -1.10 3.07 14.41
C ASP A 167 -0.40 4.37 14.82
N LEU A 168 -0.96 5.53 14.46
CA LEU A 168 -0.43 6.83 14.85
C LEU A 168 -0.72 7.16 16.32
N PHE A 169 -1.86 6.72 16.88
CA PHE A 169 -2.19 6.92 18.29
C PHE A 169 -1.37 6.01 19.21
N LYS A 170 -1.12 4.79 18.80
CA LYS A 170 -0.40 3.77 19.59
C LYS A 170 0.65 3.09 18.70
N PRO A 171 1.68 3.82 18.27
CA PRO A 171 2.71 3.23 17.42
C PRO A 171 3.51 2.17 18.19
N ASP A 172 3.79 1.04 17.55
CA ASP A 172 4.76 0.07 18.07
C ASP A 172 6.13 0.71 18.30
N ARG A 173 6.50 1.65 17.45
CA ARG A 173 7.70 2.50 17.57
C ARG A 173 7.58 3.77 16.74
N VAL A 174 8.28 4.81 17.20
CA VAL A 174 8.64 6.00 16.42
C VAL A 174 10.15 5.98 16.24
N LEU A 175 10.62 6.03 14.99
CA LEU A 175 12.03 5.99 14.66
C LEU A 175 12.53 7.38 14.28
N ILE A 176 13.59 7.86 14.94
CA ILE A 176 14.20 9.15 14.65
C ILE A 176 15.69 8.92 14.39
N GLY A 177 16.12 9.14 13.16
CA GLY A 177 17.52 9.12 12.77
C GLY A 177 18.08 10.53 12.63
N GLY A 178 19.28 10.74 13.14
CA GLY A 178 19.93 12.04 13.02
C GLY A 178 21.44 11.96 13.08
N ARG A 179 22.13 13.10 12.96
CA ARG A 179 23.58 13.20 13.09
C ARG A 179 24.00 13.12 14.56
N ASP A 180 25.12 12.46 14.81
CA ASP A 180 25.75 12.41 16.12
C ASP A 180 26.66 13.65 16.34
N THR A 181 26.02 14.82 16.31
CA THR A 181 26.61 16.12 16.60
C THR A 181 25.77 16.84 17.65
N PRO A 182 26.29 17.83 18.40
CA PRO A 182 25.49 18.55 19.37
C PRO A 182 24.22 19.17 18.79
N GLU A 183 24.28 19.72 17.56
CA GLU A 183 23.15 20.29 16.83
C GLU A 183 22.17 19.20 16.37
N GLY A 184 22.69 18.08 15.90
CA GLY A 184 21.89 16.91 15.50
C GLY A 184 21.13 16.33 16.69
N GLN A 185 21.77 16.20 17.85
CA GLN A 185 21.12 15.72 19.08
C GLN A 185 20.02 16.68 19.57
N LYS A 186 20.24 18.00 19.46
CA LYS A 186 19.20 19.01 19.76
C LYS A 186 17.99 18.87 18.81
N ALA A 187 18.23 18.62 17.52
CA ALA A 187 17.15 18.40 16.56
C ALA A 187 16.38 17.10 16.84
N ILE A 188 17.09 16.01 17.16
CA ILE A 188 16.47 14.75 17.59
C ILE A 188 15.60 14.99 18.82
N GLN A 189 16.11 15.70 19.81
CA GLN A 189 15.36 15.99 21.04
C GLN A 189 14.11 16.83 20.77
N ALA A 190 14.19 17.83 19.91
CA ALA A 190 13.03 18.66 19.54
C ALA A 190 11.92 17.82 18.88
N LEU A 191 12.26 16.88 17.99
CA LEU A 191 11.27 15.99 17.39
C LEU A 191 10.75 14.95 18.37
N LYS A 192 11.62 14.41 19.24
CA LYS A 192 11.24 13.49 20.33
C LYS A 192 10.20 14.12 21.25
N GLU A 193 10.36 15.40 21.61
CA GLU A 193 9.42 16.14 22.45
C GLU A 193 8.03 16.26 21.81
N VAL A 194 7.93 16.40 20.49
CA VAL A 194 6.62 16.40 19.80
C VAL A 194 5.92 15.06 20.02
N TYR A 195 6.59 13.93 19.75
CA TYR A 195 6.01 12.61 19.91
C TYR A 195 5.75 12.22 21.38
N ALA A 196 6.55 12.69 22.31
CA ALA A 196 6.42 12.40 23.74
C ALA A 196 5.10 12.91 24.36
N HIS A 197 4.34 13.75 23.65
CA HIS A 197 2.99 14.13 24.10
C HIS A 197 2.02 12.96 24.17
N TRP A 198 2.25 11.88 23.44
CA TRP A 198 1.36 10.72 23.45
C TRP A 198 2.05 9.36 23.27
N VAL A 199 3.31 9.33 22.87
CA VAL A 199 4.08 8.10 22.67
C VAL A 199 4.98 7.86 23.87
N PRO A 200 4.94 6.68 24.52
CA PRO A 200 5.86 6.35 25.60
C PRO A 200 7.32 6.44 25.14
N GLU A 201 8.20 6.88 26.02
CA GLU A 201 9.61 7.13 25.69
C GLU A 201 10.33 5.88 25.18
N GLU A 202 10.01 4.72 25.74
CA GLU A 202 10.56 3.42 25.35
C GLU A 202 10.21 3.03 23.89
N ASN A 203 9.16 3.61 23.33
CA ASN A 203 8.75 3.39 21.94
C ASN A 203 9.35 4.41 20.97
N ILE A 204 10.11 5.39 21.46
CA ILE A 204 10.83 6.36 20.61
C ILE A 204 12.29 5.92 20.48
N ILE A 205 12.62 5.40 19.31
CA ILE A 205 13.95 4.83 19.02
C ILE A 205 14.77 5.86 18.26
N CYS A 206 15.94 6.22 18.83
CA CYS A 206 16.88 7.12 18.18
C CYS A 206 18.05 6.32 17.58
N THR A 207 18.40 6.59 16.32
CA THR A 207 19.46 5.92 15.57
C THR A 207 20.29 6.92 14.76
N ASN A 208 21.33 6.43 14.08
CA ASN A 208 21.95 7.23 13.03
C ASN A 208 21.01 7.38 11.82
N LEU A 209 21.28 8.39 11.00
CA LEU A 209 20.46 8.77 9.87
C LEU A 209 20.23 7.63 8.87
N TRP A 210 21.30 6.94 8.47
CA TRP A 210 21.25 5.88 7.47
C TRP A 210 20.53 4.62 7.94
N SER A 211 20.69 4.28 9.24
CA SER A 211 19.96 3.16 9.84
C SER A 211 18.46 3.42 9.87
N ALA A 212 18.03 4.65 10.13
CA ALA A 212 16.61 5.02 10.09
C ALA A 212 16.02 4.87 8.67
N GLU A 213 16.70 5.40 7.66
CA GLU A 213 16.29 5.26 6.26
C GLU A 213 16.18 3.79 5.84
N LEU A 214 17.22 2.98 6.12
CA LEU A 214 17.24 1.56 5.77
C LEU A 214 16.18 0.76 6.51
N SER A 215 15.91 1.10 7.78
CA SER A 215 14.95 0.36 8.62
C SER A 215 13.55 0.33 8.02
N LYS A 216 13.12 1.40 7.35
CA LYS A 216 11.81 1.44 6.69
C LYS A 216 11.74 0.49 5.51
N LEU A 217 12.74 0.52 4.63
CA LEU A 217 12.82 -0.41 3.49
C LEU A 217 12.90 -1.86 3.97
N ALA A 218 13.72 -2.12 4.98
CA ALA A 218 13.87 -3.45 5.58
C ALA A 218 12.55 -3.95 6.18
N ALA A 219 11.85 -3.12 6.96
CA ALA A 219 10.57 -3.50 7.56
C ALA A 219 9.55 -3.93 6.50
N ASN A 220 9.37 -3.12 5.45
CA ASN A 220 8.46 -3.45 4.36
C ASN A 220 8.89 -4.72 3.60
N ALA A 221 10.19 -4.91 3.38
CA ALA A 221 10.72 -6.11 2.74
C ALA A 221 10.47 -7.37 3.57
N PHE A 222 10.69 -7.32 4.89
CA PHE A 222 10.40 -8.44 5.81
C PHE A 222 8.90 -8.77 5.86
N LEU A 223 8.02 -7.77 5.90
CA LEU A 223 6.57 -8.00 5.88
C LEU A 223 6.13 -8.68 4.59
N ALA A 224 6.57 -8.19 3.45
CA ALA A 224 6.25 -8.78 2.15
C ALA A 224 6.86 -10.18 1.99
N GLN A 225 8.08 -10.41 2.49
CA GLN A 225 8.74 -11.70 2.49
C GLN A 225 7.95 -12.74 3.31
N ARG A 226 7.36 -12.36 4.45
CA ARG A 226 6.50 -13.27 5.23
C ARG A 226 5.28 -13.71 4.42
N ILE A 227 4.62 -12.77 3.72
CA ILE A 227 3.49 -13.10 2.85
C ILE A 227 3.92 -14.01 1.69
N SER A 228 5.03 -13.71 1.03
CA SER A 228 5.55 -14.58 -0.05
C SER A 228 5.95 -15.96 0.46
N SER A 229 6.48 -16.06 1.67
CA SER A 229 6.82 -17.34 2.28
C SER A 229 5.59 -18.21 2.52
N VAL A 230 4.52 -17.67 3.11
CA VAL A 230 3.30 -18.43 3.34
C VAL A 230 2.57 -18.74 2.02
N ASN A 231 2.64 -17.85 1.04
CA ASN A 231 2.09 -18.09 -0.30
C ASN A 231 2.86 -19.21 -1.03
N ALA A 232 4.18 -19.28 -0.90
CA ALA A 232 4.97 -20.41 -1.39
C ALA A 232 4.54 -21.73 -0.72
N MET A 233 4.37 -21.71 0.62
CA MET A 233 3.84 -22.88 1.34
C MET A 233 2.44 -23.27 0.88
N SER A 234 1.58 -22.32 0.51
CA SER A 234 0.22 -22.62 0.02
C SER A 234 0.22 -23.49 -1.23
N ALA A 235 1.17 -23.27 -2.15
CA ALA A 235 1.31 -24.10 -3.33
C ALA A 235 1.71 -25.54 -2.97
N LEU A 236 2.62 -25.71 -2.02
CA LEU A 236 3.04 -27.03 -1.53
C LEU A 236 1.89 -27.73 -0.78
N CYS A 237 1.10 -27.01 0.00
CA CYS A 237 -0.08 -27.55 0.68
C CYS A 237 -1.08 -28.15 -0.33
N GLU A 238 -1.38 -27.44 -1.42
CA GLU A 238 -2.27 -27.95 -2.47
C GLU A 238 -1.74 -29.24 -3.11
N ALA A 239 -0.43 -29.33 -3.36
CA ALA A 239 0.21 -30.48 -3.95
C ALA A 239 0.27 -31.70 -3.02
N THR A 240 0.36 -31.48 -1.72
CA THR A 240 0.52 -32.56 -0.71
C THR A 240 -0.76 -32.92 0.03
N GLY A 241 -1.82 -32.11 -0.11
CA GLY A 241 -3.09 -32.28 0.61
C GLY A 241 -3.07 -31.68 2.03
N ALA A 242 -2.04 -30.91 2.40
CA ALA A 242 -1.99 -30.12 3.62
C ALA A 242 -2.97 -28.92 3.54
N ASP A 243 -3.23 -28.26 4.66
CA ASP A 243 -4.01 -27.03 4.77
C ASP A 243 -3.11 -25.90 5.25
N VAL A 244 -2.95 -24.87 4.43
CA VAL A 244 -2.06 -23.73 4.74
C VAL A 244 -2.50 -22.96 5.99
N THR A 245 -3.79 -22.93 6.30
CA THR A 245 -4.31 -22.27 7.51
C THR A 245 -3.83 -22.99 8.77
N GLN A 246 -3.85 -24.33 8.74
CA GLN A 246 -3.32 -25.14 9.84
C GLN A 246 -1.81 -25.01 9.98
N VAL A 247 -1.09 -25.04 8.85
CA VAL A 247 0.36 -24.85 8.82
C VAL A 247 0.74 -23.47 9.37
N SER A 248 0.09 -22.41 8.89
CA SER A 248 0.32 -21.04 9.36
C SER A 248 0.01 -20.86 10.85
N HIS A 249 -1.07 -21.50 11.32
CA HIS A 249 -1.43 -21.46 12.75
C HIS A 249 -0.35 -22.11 13.61
N ALA A 250 0.11 -23.32 13.22
CA ALA A 250 1.15 -24.02 13.94
C ALA A 250 2.48 -23.24 13.96
N VAL A 251 2.91 -22.73 12.80
CA VAL A 251 4.13 -21.91 12.67
C VAL A 251 4.01 -20.62 13.47
N GLY A 252 2.86 -19.97 13.44
CA GLY A 252 2.62 -18.70 14.16
C GLY A 252 2.56 -18.85 15.68
N LYS A 253 2.40 -20.06 16.22
CA LYS A 253 2.48 -20.34 17.67
C LYS A 253 3.89 -20.30 18.21
N ASP A 254 4.91 -20.44 17.36
CA ASP A 254 6.29 -20.21 17.78
C ASP A 254 6.49 -18.69 18.04
N THR A 255 6.81 -18.35 19.30
CA THR A 255 6.97 -16.96 19.74
C THR A 255 8.09 -16.22 19.01
N ARG A 256 9.07 -16.95 18.47
CA ARG A 256 10.16 -16.37 17.64
C ARG A 256 9.67 -15.92 16.28
N ILE A 257 8.56 -16.48 15.79
CA ILE A 257 7.95 -16.17 14.48
C ILE A 257 6.74 -15.25 14.67
N GLY A 258 5.79 -15.66 15.51
CA GLY A 258 4.53 -14.98 15.75
C GLY A 258 3.52 -15.11 14.57
N PRO A 259 2.23 -14.84 14.82
CA PRO A 259 1.17 -15.16 13.86
C PRO A 259 0.94 -14.09 12.77
N LYS A 260 1.48 -12.88 12.93
CA LYS A 260 1.20 -11.76 12.02
C LYS A 260 1.83 -11.97 10.63
N PHE A 261 1.12 -11.60 9.56
CA PHE A 261 1.56 -11.70 8.15
C PHE A 261 1.79 -13.14 7.66
N LEU A 262 1.06 -14.11 8.20
CA LEU A 262 1.09 -15.52 7.80
C LEU A 262 -0.24 -15.99 7.17
N ASN A 263 -1.02 -15.09 6.59
CA ASN A 263 -2.25 -15.42 5.87
C ASN A 263 -1.93 -15.59 4.38
N ALA A 264 -2.13 -16.81 3.86
CA ALA A 264 -1.99 -17.07 2.43
C ALA A 264 -3.10 -16.36 1.64
N SER A 265 -2.75 -15.83 0.49
CA SER A 265 -3.65 -15.05 -0.36
C SER A 265 -3.25 -15.14 -1.84
N VAL A 266 -4.04 -14.49 -2.69
CA VAL A 266 -3.73 -14.33 -4.12
C VAL A 266 -2.48 -13.48 -4.38
N GLY A 267 -1.94 -12.83 -3.38
CA GLY A 267 -0.75 -12.00 -3.42
C GLY A 267 -0.89 -10.73 -2.59
N PHE A 268 0.20 -10.05 -2.38
CA PHE A 268 0.21 -8.72 -1.75
C PHE A 268 0.15 -7.62 -2.80
N GLY A 269 -0.35 -6.46 -2.40
CA GLY A 269 -0.39 -5.21 -3.15
C GLY A 269 -0.08 -4.02 -2.25
N GLY A 270 -0.57 -2.86 -2.65
CA GLY A 270 -0.36 -1.60 -1.96
C GLY A 270 0.86 -0.83 -2.48
N SER A 271 0.91 0.45 -2.19
CA SER A 271 1.89 1.40 -2.73
C SER A 271 3.33 1.17 -2.29
N CYS A 272 3.57 0.34 -1.26
CA CYS A 272 4.86 0.31 -0.57
C CYS A 272 5.67 -0.95 -0.88
N PHE A 273 5.10 -2.15 -0.74
CA PHE A 273 5.89 -3.38 -0.72
C PHE A 273 6.73 -3.60 -1.98
N GLN A 274 6.09 -3.59 -3.14
CA GLN A 274 6.81 -3.85 -4.40
C GLN A 274 7.84 -2.77 -4.69
N LYS A 275 7.45 -1.50 -4.55
CA LYS A 275 8.33 -0.35 -4.78
C LYS A 275 9.55 -0.40 -3.87
N ASP A 276 9.36 -0.63 -2.58
CA ASP A 276 10.45 -0.60 -1.59
C ASP A 276 11.40 -1.79 -1.75
N ILE A 277 10.88 -2.98 -2.11
CA ILE A 277 11.72 -4.14 -2.43
C ILE A 277 12.54 -3.87 -3.69
N LEU A 278 11.93 -3.33 -4.76
CA LEU A 278 12.66 -3.00 -5.99
C LEU A 278 13.76 -1.98 -5.74
N ASN A 279 13.48 -0.98 -4.90
CA ASN A 279 14.47 -0.01 -4.47
C ASN A 279 15.60 -0.65 -3.66
N LEU A 280 15.27 -1.54 -2.73
CA LEU A 280 16.25 -2.30 -1.96
C LEU A 280 17.13 -3.18 -2.88
N VAL A 281 16.54 -3.85 -3.86
CA VAL A 281 17.25 -4.62 -4.88
C VAL A 281 18.22 -3.73 -5.64
N TYR A 282 17.77 -2.56 -6.08
CA TYR A 282 18.62 -1.60 -6.81
C TYR A 282 19.80 -1.10 -5.98
N ILE A 283 19.56 -0.77 -4.69
CA ILE A 283 20.63 -0.37 -3.77
C ILE A 283 21.67 -1.52 -3.62
N CYS A 284 21.22 -2.76 -3.49
CA CYS A 284 22.12 -3.92 -3.42
C CYS A 284 22.93 -4.09 -4.71
N GLU A 285 22.30 -3.97 -5.88
CA GLU A 285 22.97 -4.04 -7.17
C GLU A 285 24.05 -2.95 -7.32
N CYS A 286 23.73 -1.70 -6.94
CA CYS A 286 24.66 -0.57 -6.98
C CYS A 286 25.87 -0.75 -6.03
N ASN A 287 25.72 -1.54 -4.97
CA ASN A 287 26.81 -1.87 -4.03
C ASN A 287 27.50 -3.20 -4.32
N GLY A 288 27.25 -3.82 -5.49
CA GLY A 288 27.87 -5.08 -5.89
C GLY A 288 27.37 -6.32 -5.15
N LEU A 289 26.26 -6.23 -4.41
CA LEU A 289 25.69 -7.29 -3.57
C LEU A 289 24.67 -8.12 -4.37
N LYS A 290 25.13 -8.86 -5.37
CA LYS A 290 24.27 -9.59 -6.32
C LYS A 290 23.41 -10.66 -5.65
N GLU A 291 23.98 -11.42 -4.73
CA GLU A 291 23.28 -12.50 -4.00
C GLU A 291 22.16 -11.92 -3.13
N VAL A 292 22.43 -10.82 -2.44
CA VAL A 292 21.45 -10.12 -1.61
C VAL A 292 20.31 -9.53 -2.47
N ALA A 293 20.67 -8.93 -3.60
CA ALA A 293 19.69 -8.43 -4.58
C ALA A 293 18.79 -9.57 -5.09
N ASN A 294 19.37 -10.70 -5.46
CA ASN A 294 18.64 -11.89 -5.92
C ASN A 294 17.71 -12.47 -4.86
N TYR A 295 18.14 -12.49 -3.59
CA TYR A 295 17.30 -12.93 -2.47
C TYR A 295 16.00 -12.09 -2.38
N TRP A 296 16.12 -10.79 -2.29
CA TRP A 296 14.94 -9.90 -2.19
C TRP A 296 14.07 -9.91 -3.44
N LYS A 297 14.67 -10.07 -4.61
CA LYS A 297 13.93 -10.18 -5.88
C LYS A 297 13.01 -11.39 -5.93
N GLN A 298 13.36 -12.49 -5.23
CA GLN A 298 12.49 -13.67 -5.17
C GLN A 298 11.16 -13.39 -4.47
N VAL A 299 11.11 -12.43 -3.53
CA VAL A 299 9.85 -12.04 -2.88
C VAL A 299 8.82 -11.56 -3.89
N ILE A 300 9.24 -10.74 -4.86
CA ILE A 300 8.37 -10.25 -5.95
C ILE A 300 8.03 -11.38 -6.93
N LYS A 301 9.02 -12.18 -7.32
CA LYS A 301 8.79 -13.30 -8.24
C LYS A 301 7.79 -14.31 -7.70
N VAL A 302 7.84 -14.63 -6.41
CA VAL A 302 6.85 -15.51 -5.76
C VAL A 302 5.48 -14.85 -5.73
N ASN A 303 5.39 -13.53 -5.52
CA ASN A 303 4.14 -12.80 -5.59
C ASN A 303 3.50 -12.87 -6.98
N ASP A 304 4.29 -12.66 -8.04
CA ASP A 304 3.82 -12.78 -9.43
C ASP A 304 3.42 -14.22 -9.77
N TYR A 305 4.20 -15.20 -9.33
CA TYR A 305 3.86 -16.62 -9.46
C TYR A 305 2.51 -16.92 -8.81
N GLN A 306 2.25 -16.42 -7.61
CA GLN A 306 1.00 -16.64 -6.89
C GLN A 306 -0.22 -16.09 -7.63
N LYS A 307 -0.12 -14.87 -8.16
CA LYS A 307 -1.18 -14.25 -8.98
C LYS A 307 -1.46 -15.06 -10.24
N ASN A 308 -0.40 -15.43 -10.97
CA ASN A 308 -0.52 -16.23 -12.21
C ASN A 308 -1.09 -17.62 -11.92
N ARG A 309 -0.65 -18.27 -10.84
CA ARG A 309 -1.16 -19.58 -10.42
C ARG A 309 -2.67 -19.53 -10.14
N PHE A 310 -3.15 -18.45 -9.53
CA PHE A 310 -4.57 -18.25 -9.25
C PHE A 310 -5.37 -18.10 -10.55
N VAL A 311 -4.92 -17.29 -11.51
CA VAL A 311 -5.55 -17.15 -12.83
C VAL A 311 -5.58 -18.49 -13.57
N ASN A 312 -4.45 -19.19 -13.62
CA ASN A 312 -4.35 -20.49 -14.28
C ASN A 312 -5.32 -21.51 -13.65
N ARG A 313 -5.48 -21.48 -12.33
CA ARG A 313 -6.44 -22.33 -11.63
C ARG A 313 -7.87 -22.02 -12.02
N ILE A 314 -8.25 -20.75 -12.15
CA ILE A 314 -9.59 -20.35 -12.61
C ILE A 314 -9.85 -20.90 -14.01
N VAL A 315 -8.95 -20.62 -14.95
CA VAL A 315 -9.10 -21.03 -16.35
C VAL A 315 -9.17 -22.55 -16.47
N SER A 316 -8.24 -23.28 -15.83
CA SER A 316 -8.22 -24.74 -15.88
C SER A 316 -9.47 -25.38 -15.28
N SER A 317 -9.97 -24.86 -14.17
CA SER A 317 -11.16 -25.36 -13.48
C SER A 317 -12.43 -25.20 -14.34
N MET A 318 -12.45 -24.19 -15.19
CA MET A 318 -13.59 -23.79 -16.00
C MET A 318 -13.45 -24.29 -17.48
N PHE A 319 -13.00 -25.53 -17.66
CA PHE A 319 -12.84 -26.18 -18.96
C PHE A 319 -11.76 -25.58 -19.86
N ASN A 320 -10.66 -25.13 -19.27
CA ASN A 320 -9.51 -24.50 -19.92
C ASN A 320 -9.83 -23.23 -20.72
N THR A 321 -10.93 -22.56 -20.43
CA THR A 321 -11.27 -21.27 -21.02
C THR A 321 -12.30 -20.51 -20.17
N VAL A 322 -12.17 -19.22 -20.09
CA VAL A 322 -13.18 -18.30 -19.55
C VAL A 322 -13.81 -17.43 -20.64
N SER A 323 -13.46 -17.69 -21.90
CA SER A 323 -13.98 -16.93 -23.04
C SER A 323 -15.51 -16.93 -23.08
N GLY A 324 -16.10 -15.73 -23.13
CA GLY A 324 -17.54 -15.52 -23.13
C GLY A 324 -18.26 -15.84 -21.81
N LYS A 325 -17.51 -16.22 -20.75
CA LYS A 325 -18.08 -16.47 -19.44
C LYS A 325 -18.11 -15.21 -18.58
N LYS A 326 -19.19 -15.02 -17.84
CA LYS A 326 -19.29 -13.97 -16.83
C LYS A 326 -18.61 -14.43 -15.55
N ILE A 327 -17.62 -13.66 -15.09
CA ILE A 327 -16.91 -13.88 -13.83
C ILE A 327 -17.20 -12.71 -12.91
N ALA A 328 -17.73 -12.99 -11.73
CA ALA A 328 -17.92 -12.01 -10.68
C ALA A 328 -16.62 -11.81 -9.91
N ILE A 329 -16.23 -10.56 -9.69
CA ILE A 329 -15.07 -10.18 -8.89
C ILE A 329 -15.59 -9.41 -7.68
N LEU A 330 -15.39 -9.95 -6.49
CA LEU A 330 -15.69 -9.27 -5.24
C LEU A 330 -14.38 -8.82 -4.57
N GLY A 331 -14.20 -7.50 -4.51
CA GLY A 331 -13.00 -6.85 -4.02
C GLY A 331 -12.01 -6.48 -5.11
N PHE A 332 -11.61 -5.21 -5.12
CA PHE A 332 -10.62 -4.66 -6.06
C PHE A 332 -9.52 -3.87 -5.32
N ALA A 333 -9.80 -3.32 -4.14
CA ALA A 333 -8.78 -2.79 -3.25
C ALA A 333 -7.76 -3.88 -2.86
N PHE A 334 -6.52 -3.50 -2.59
CA PHE A 334 -5.46 -4.48 -2.28
C PHE A 334 -5.67 -5.20 -0.93
N LYS A 335 -6.45 -4.62 -0.01
CA LYS A 335 -6.94 -5.19 1.25
C LYS A 335 -8.21 -4.47 1.70
N LYS A 336 -8.86 -4.95 2.77
CA LYS A 336 -10.03 -4.27 3.36
C LYS A 336 -9.68 -2.93 4.00
N ASP A 337 -10.71 -2.14 4.27
CA ASP A 337 -10.66 -0.85 4.98
C ASP A 337 -9.82 0.23 4.28
N THR A 338 -9.65 0.12 2.96
CA THR A 338 -9.02 1.14 2.11
C THR A 338 -9.62 1.12 0.70
N GLY A 339 -9.54 2.26 0.01
CA GLY A 339 -9.84 2.36 -1.43
C GLY A 339 -8.59 2.31 -2.30
N ASP A 340 -7.42 1.97 -1.75
CA ASP A 340 -6.16 1.93 -2.51
C ASP A 340 -6.09 0.70 -3.42
N THR A 341 -5.85 0.93 -4.70
CA THR A 341 -5.77 -0.10 -5.74
C THR A 341 -4.35 -0.28 -6.29
N ARG A 342 -3.37 0.46 -5.77
CA ARG A 342 -1.99 0.37 -6.26
C ARG A 342 -1.44 -1.02 -6.05
N GLU A 343 -0.89 -1.62 -7.13
CA GLU A 343 -0.33 -2.97 -7.13
C GLU A 343 -1.30 -4.06 -6.57
N THR A 344 -2.62 -3.80 -6.58
CA THR A 344 -3.57 -4.81 -6.13
C THR A 344 -3.50 -6.07 -7.00
N PRO A 345 -3.46 -7.27 -6.39
CA PRO A 345 -3.52 -8.53 -7.15
C PRO A 345 -4.76 -8.64 -8.04
N ALA A 346 -5.84 -7.93 -7.72
CA ALA A 346 -7.05 -7.90 -8.53
C ALA A 346 -6.80 -7.43 -9.96
N ILE A 347 -5.87 -6.51 -10.18
CA ILE A 347 -5.51 -6.04 -11.53
C ILE A 347 -4.93 -7.19 -12.36
N ASP A 348 -3.97 -7.92 -11.81
CA ASP A 348 -3.33 -9.03 -12.52
C ASP A 348 -4.33 -10.16 -12.81
N VAL A 349 -5.20 -10.47 -11.86
CA VAL A 349 -6.25 -11.47 -12.03
C VAL A 349 -7.24 -11.02 -13.09
N CYS A 350 -7.76 -9.81 -13.00
CA CYS A 350 -8.72 -9.28 -13.98
C CYS A 350 -8.10 -9.21 -15.39
N LYS A 351 -6.86 -8.74 -15.53
CA LYS A 351 -6.16 -8.71 -16.82
C LYS A 351 -5.92 -10.10 -17.39
N GLY A 352 -5.58 -11.07 -16.56
CA GLY A 352 -5.44 -12.46 -16.98
C GLY A 352 -6.75 -13.05 -17.51
N LEU A 353 -7.87 -12.80 -16.83
CA LEU A 353 -9.19 -13.25 -17.26
C LEU A 353 -9.71 -12.52 -18.51
N LEU A 354 -9.51 -11.20 -18.58
CA LEU A 354 -9.83 -10.41 -19.77
C LEU A 354 -9.00 -10.82 -20.98
N GLY A 355 -7.74 -11.23 -20.76
CA GLY A 355 -6.87 -11.77 -21.80
C GLY A 355 -7.39 -13.07 -22.43
N ASP A 356 -8.13 -13.89 -21.66
CA ASP A 356 -8.88 -15.06 -22.16
C ASP A 356 -10.35 -14.73 -22.50
N ASN A 357 -10.66 -13.46 -22.76
CA ASN A 357 -11.94 -12.97 -23.24
C ASN A 357 -13.12 -13.22 -22.28
N ALA A 358 -12.92 -13.17 -20.97
CA ALA A 358 -13.98 -13.20 -19.97
C ALA A 358 -14.77 -11.88 -19.94
N HIS A 359 -16.00 -11.94 -19.45
CA HIS A 359 -16.80 -10.78 -19.08
C HIS A 359 -16.75 -10.61 -17.56
N LEU A 360 -16.21 -9.50 -17.09
CA LEU A 360 -16.07 -9.25 -15.65
C LEU A 360 -17.21 -8.40 -15.11
N SER A 361 -17.74 -8.80 -13.96
CA SER A 361 -18.67 -8.01 -13.16
C SER A 361 -18.03 -7.75 -11.78
N ILE A 362 -17.62 -6.52 -11.54
CA ILE A 362 -16.77 -6.15 -10.39
C ILE A 362 -17.57 -5.35 -9.37
N TYR A 363 -17.45 -5.72 -8.11
CA TYR A 363 -17.92 -4.96 -6.96
C TYR A 363 -16.82 -4.79 -5.91
N ASP A 364 -16.65 -3.58 -5.45
CA ASP A 364 -15.82 -3.24 -4.29
C ASP A 364 -16.51 -2.13 -3.49
N PRO A 365 -16.59 -2.22 -2.14
CA PRO A 365 -17.27 -1.21 -1.32
C PRO A 365 -16.66 0.19 -1.36
N GLN A 366 -15.37 0.32 -1.67
CA GLN A 366 -14.63 1.59 -1.56
C GLN A 366 -13.98 2.06 -2.87
N VAL A 367 -13.90 1.20 -3.88
CA VAL A 367 -13.24 1.56 -5.14
C VAL A 367 -14.26 1.99 -6.17
N THR A 368 -14.09 3.18 -6.72
CA THR A 368 -15.00 3.73 -7.74
C THR A 368 -14.85 3.04 -9.09
N GLU A 369 -15.92 3.05 -9.88
CA GLU A 369 -15.90 2.56 -11.27
C GLU A 369 -14.79 3.21 -12.10
N HIS A 370 -14.65 4.53 -12.00
CA HIS A 370 -13.62 5.28 -12.69
C HIS A 370 -12.21 4.75 -12.35
N GLN A 371 -11.94 4.46 -11.06
CA GLN A 371 -10.64 3.93 -10.63
C GLN A 371 -10.40 2.52 -11.19
N ILE A 372 -11.40 1.64 -11.14
CA ILE A 372 -11.31 0.28 -11.69
C ILE A 372 -11.02 0.30 -13.20
N GLN A 373 -11.78 1.11 -13.94
CA GLN A 373 -11.60 1.27 -15.39
C GLN A 373 -10.21 1.79 -15.73
N LYS A 374 -9.75 2.79 -14.99
CA LYS A 374 -8.42 3.34 -15.12
C LYS A 374 -7.33 2.28 -14.93
N ASP A 375 -7.38 1.56 -13.83
CA ASP A 375 -6.34 0.59 -13.47
C ASP A 375 -6.27 -0.57 -14.45
N LEU A 376 -7.41 -1.02 -14.97
CA LEU A 376 -7.46 -2.08 -15.97
C LEU A 376 -7.04 -1.63 -17.36
N SER A 377 -7.10 -0.33 -17.67
CA SER A 377 -6.65 0.24 -18.94
C SER A 377 -5.15 0.53 -18.98
N MET A 378 -4.47 0.60 -17.83
CA MET A 378 -3.05 0.97 -17.73
C MET A 378 -2.11 -0.22 -17.95
N ASN A 379 -0.94 0.04 -18.54
CA ASN A 379 0.18 -0.90 -18.53
C ASN A 379 0.89 -0.86 -17.16
N LYS A 380 1.49 -1.97 -16.73
CA LYS A 380 2.18 -2.07 -15.42
C LYS A 380 3.29 -1.02 -15.21
N LEU A 381 3.92 -0.57 -16.28
CA LEU A 381 5.03 0.41 -16.22
C LEU A 381 4.56 1.87 -16.09
N ASP A 382 3.26 2.12 -16.16
CA ASP A 382 2.72 3.47 -16.32
C ASP A 382 1.96 3.98 -15.08
N TRP A 383 2.10 3.32 -13.94
CA TRP A 383 1.42 3.66 -12.69
C TRP A 383 1.57 5.12 -12.24
N ASP A 384 2.76 5.66 -12.44
CA ASP A 384 3.11 7.01 -12.01
C ASP A 384 2.91 8.07 -13.10
N HIS A 385 2.42 7.68 -14.28
CA HIS A 385 2.18 8.60 -15.37
C HIS A 385 0.77 9.21 -15.36
N PRO A 386 0.63 10.50 -15.74
CA PRO A 386 -0.67 11.14 -15.87
C PRO A 386 -1.56 10.40 -16.89
N ILE A 387 -2.78 10.06 -16.48
CA ILE A 387 -3.73 9.26 -17.24
C ILE A 387 -4.14 9.86 -18.56
N HIS A 388 -4.19 11.19 -18.66
CA HIS A 388 -4.57 11.89 -19.90
C HIS A 388 -3.64 11.60 -21.07
N LEU A 389 -2.50 10.96 -20.84
CA LEU A 389 -1.54 10.55 -21.85
C LEU A 389 -1.69 9.10 -22.32
N GLN A 390 -2.62 8.34 -21.74
CA GLN A 390 -2.79 6.91 -22.04
C GLN A 390 -4.13 6.63 -22.71
N PRO A 391 -4.15 6.01 -23.89
CA PRO A 391 -5.41 5.63 -24.53
C PRO A 391 -6.05 4.44 -23.78
N MET A 392 -7.31 4.58 -23.38
CA MET A 392 -8.09 3.45 -22.89
C MET A 392 -8.36 2.45 -24.01
N SER A 393 -8.14 1.15 -23.75
CA SER A 393 -8.48 0.12 -24.72
C SER A 393 -10.00 -0.01 -24.84
N PRO A 394 -10.59 0.21 -26.03
CA PRO A 394 -12.04 0.08 -26.23
C PRO A 394 -12.57 -1.33 -25.95
N THR A 395 -11.72 -2.34 -26.04
CA THR A 395 -12.10 -3.75 -25.85
C THR A 395 -12.33 -4.05 -24.37
N VAL A 396 -11.50 -3.50 -23.48
CA VAL A 396 -11.65 -3.69 -22.03
C VAL A 396 -12.97 -3.11 -21.52
N MET A 397 -13.38 -1.96 -22.06
CA MET A 397 -14.64 -1.30 -21.66
C MET A 397 -15.90 -2.12 -21.99
N LYS A 398 -15.88 -2.93 -23.04
CA LYS A 398 -17.02 -3.78 -23.45
C LYS A 398 -17.17 -5.04 -22.60
N GLN A 399 -16.09 -5.51 -22.00
CA GLN A 399 -16.04 -6.74 -21.21
C GLN A 399 -16.13 -6.48 -19.70
N LEU A 400 -16.15 -5.21 -19.31
CA LEU A 400 -16.11 -4.78 -17.91
C LEU A 400 -17.44 -4.15 -17.52
N ASN A 401 -18.04 -4.66 -16.44
CA ASN A 401 -19.19 -4.09 -15.78
C ASN A 401 -18.87 -3.88 -14.30
N VAL A 402 -18.98 -2.64 -13.82
CA VAL A 402 -18.83 -2.33 -12.41
C VAL A 402 -20.22 -2.12 -11.81
N VAL A 403 -20.48 -2.78 -10.70
CA VAL A 403 -21.78 -2.74 -10.02
C VAL A 403 -21.59 -2.35 -8.55
N TRP A 404 -22.68 -2.02 -7.88
CA TRP A 404 -22.65 -1.50 -6.51
C TRP A 404 -23.27 -2.44 -5.48
N ASP A 405 -23.48 -3.70 -5.87
CA ASP A 405 -24.01 -4.76 -5.02
C ASP A 405 -23.40 -6.11 -5.38
N ALA A 406 -23.01 -6.87 -4.36
CA ALA A 406 -22.38 -8.18 -4.53
C ALA A 406 -23.31 -9.19 -5.22
N TYR A 407 -24.62 -9.13 -4.93
CA TYR A 407 -25.60 -10.04 -5.56
C TYR A 407 -25.83 -9.70 -7.03
N GLU A 408 -25.78 -8.43 -7.40
CA GLU A 408 -25.83 -8.00 -8.80
C GLU A 408 -24.58 -8.49 -9.57
N ALA A 409 -23.41 -8.38 -8.97
CA ALA A 409 -22.17 -8.88 -9.57
C ALA A 409 -22.26 -10.37 -9.91
N THR A 410 -22.80 -11.18 -9.00
CA THR A 410 -22.84 -12.64 -9.11
C THR A 410 -23.99 -13.17 -9.94
N LYS A 411 -25.01 -12.37 -10.25
CA LYS A 411 -26.18 -12.80 -11.04
C LYS A 411 -25.77 -13.25 -12.43
N GLY A 412 -26.08 -14.49 -12.76
CA GLY A 412 -25.74 -15.12 -14.05
C GLY A 412 -24.25 -15.39 -14.25
N ALA A 413 -23.41 -15.24 -13.21
CA ALA A 413 -21.99 -15.53 -13.29
C ALA A 413 -21.72 -17.04 -13.33
N HIS A 414 -20.66 -17.44 -14.02
CA HIS A 414 -20.16 -18.82 -14.07
C HIS A 414 -19.19 -19.09 -12.89
N GLY A 415 -18.45 -18.07 -12.49
CA GLY A 415 -17.51 -18.13 -11.38
C GLY A 415 -17.54 -16.86 -10.54
N LEU A 416 -17.19 -17.00 -9.28
CA LEU A 416 -17.04 -15.93 -8.30
C LEU A 416 -15.62 -15.95 -7.76
N CYS A 417 -14.91 -14.83 -7.89
CA CYS A 417 -13.57 -14.61 -7.31
C CYS A 417 -13.65 -13.66 -6.13
N LEU A 418 -13.10 -14.05 -4.98
CA LEU A 418 -12.96 -13.23 -3.79
C LEU A 418 -11.49 -12.73 -3.72
N LEU A 419 -11.26 -11.47 -4.01
CA LEU A 419 -9.90 -10.90 -4.16
C LEU A 419 -9.51 -9.94 -3.04
N THR A 420 -10.48 -9.44 -2.26
CA THR A 420 -10.25 -8.61 -1.08
C THR A 420 -11.05 -9.17 0.11
N GLU A 421 -10.48 -9.12 1.30
CA GLU A 421 -11.04 -9.70 2.53
C GLU A 421 -12.04 -8.78 3.26
N TRP A 422 -12.92 -8.09 2.52
CA TRP A 422 -13.97 -7.27 3.12
C TRP A 422 -14.88 -8.12 4.04
N ASP A 423 -15.21 -7.59 5.21
CA ASP A 423 -16.01 -8.35 6.19
C ASP A 423 -17.42 -8.64 5.69
N GLU A 424 -18.00 -7.78 4.86
CA GLU A 424 -19.30 -8.02 4.23
C GLU A 424 -19.33 -9.30 3.36
N PHE A 425 -18.20 -9.66 2.71
CA PHE A 425 -18.14 -10.85 1.87
C PHE A 425 -18.22 -12.15 2.65
N LYS A 426 -17.90 -12.11 3.95
CA LYS A 426 -18.03 -13.27 4.84
C LYS A 426 -19.49 -13.56 5.23
N THR A 427 -20.38 -12.56 5.13
CA THR A 427 -21.76 -12.61 5.58
C THR A 427 -22.79 -12.69 4.46
N LEU A 428 -22.33 -12.83 3.21
CA LEU A 428 -23.21 -12.96 2.05
C LEU A 428 -24.08 -14.23 2.13
N ASP A 429 -25.30 -14.16 1.61
CA ASP A 429 -26.17 -15.32 1.40
C ASP A 429 -25.70 -16.11 0.17
N PHE A 430 -24.78 -17.04 0.38
CA PHE A 430 -24.21 -17.86 -0.70
C PHE A 430 -25.25 -18.81 -1.32
N LYS A 431 -26.32 -19.17 -0.61
CA LYS A 431 -27.40 -19.96 -1.22
C LYS A 431 -28.13 -19.14 -2.28
N LYS A 432 -28.46 -17.89 -1.98
CA LYS A 432 -29.05 -16.95 -2.93
C LYS A 432 -28.12 -16.70 -4.14
N ILE A 433 -26.80 -16.56 -3.89
CA ILE A 433 -25.80 -16.41 -4.95
C ILE A 433 -25.79 -17.66 -5.83
N TYR A 434 -25.71 -18.86 -5.24
CA TYR A 434 -25.72 -20.11 -5.97
C TYR A 434 -26.95 -20.25 -6.88
N ASP A 435 -28.14 -19.97 -6.35
CA ASP A 435 -29.39 -20.11 -7.10
C ASP A 435 -29.44 -19.19 -8.34
N ASN A 436 -28.74 -18.06 -8.31
CA ASN A 436 -28.70 -17.08 -9.41
C ASN A 436 -27.47 -17.18 -10.32
N MET A 437 -26.55 -18.12 -10.08
CA MET A 437 -25.37 -18.36 -10.94
C MET A 437 -25.63 -19.44 -11.97
N GLN A 438 -24.82 -19.44 -13.02
CA GLN A 438 -24.76 -20.56 -14.01
C GLN A 438 -24.20 -21.83 -13.34
N LYS A 439 -24.60 -23.00 -13.83
CA LYS A 439 -24.14 -24.29 -13.31
C LYS A 439 -23.23 -25.01 -14.32
N PRO A 440 -22.14 -25.63 -13.86
CA PRO A 440 -21.66 -25.71 -12.49
C PRO A 440 -21.18 -24.31 -11.99
N ALA A 441 -21.46 -24.01 -10.72
CA ALA A 441 -21.09 -22.72 -10.12
C ALA A 441 -19.77 -22.84 -9.36
N PHE A 442 -18.82 -21.97 -9.68
CA PHE A 442 -17.48 -21.99 -9.12
C PHE A 442 -17.27 -20.82 -8.14
N VAL A 443 -16.56 -21.09 -7.05
CA VAL A 443 -16.02 -20.06 -6.14
C VAL A 443 -14.51 -20.22 -6.04
N PHE A 444 -13.80 -19.12 -6.29
CA PHE A 444 -12.34 -19.02 -6.19
C PHE A 444 -12.01 -18.04 -5.06
N ASP A 445 -11.67 -18.59 -3.90
CA ASP A 445 -11.36 -17.80 -2.71
C ASP A 445 -9.86 -17.48 -2.66
N GLY A 446 -9.52 -16.27 -3.06
CA GLY A 446 -8.16 -15.73 -3.04
C GLY A 446 -7.71 -15.19 -1.69
N ARG A 447 -8.56 -15.24 -0.66
CA ARG A 447 -8.29 -14.65 0.66
C ARG A 447 -8.53 -15.58 1.84
N ASN A 448 -8.99 -16.80 1.60
CA ASN A 448 -9.34 -17.78 2.64
C ASN A 448 -10.39 -17.24 3.63
N ILE A 449 -11.44 -16.57 3.12
CA ILE A 449 -12.46 -15.92 3.94
C ILE A 449 -13.80 -16.67 4.02
N VAL A 450 -14.01 -17.69 3.15
CA VAL A 450 -15.26 -18.44 3.15
C VAL A 450 -15.11 -19.81 3.81
N ASP A 451 -16.23 -20.31 4.31
CA ASP A 451 -16.34 -21.68 4.80
C ASP A 451 -16.50 -22.63 3.60
N VAL A 452 -15.41 -23.27 3.20
CA VAL A 452 -15.33 -24.14 2.04
C VAL A 452 -16.33 -25.30 2.14
N GLN A 453 -16.52 -25.87 3.32
CA GLN A 453 -17.42 -27.01 3.52
C GLN A 453 -18.88 -26.60 3.30
N LYS A 454 -19.29 -25.49 3.89
CA LYS A 454 -20.66 -24.96 3.69
C LYS A 454 -20.95 -24.63 2.22
N LEU A 455 -19.98 -24.04 1.51
CA LEU A 455 -20.17 -23.75 0.09
C LEU A 455 -20.30 -25.01 -0.75
N ARG A 456 -19.55 -26.07 -0.45
CA ARG A 456 -19.67 -27.38 -1.09
C ARG A 456 -21.04 -28.03 -0.82
N GLU A 457 -21.54 -27.94 0.40
CA GLU A 457 -22.87 -28.43 0.78
C GLU A 457 -24.00 -27.70 0.03
N ILE A 458 -23.84 -26.42 -0.29
CA ILE A 458 -24.76 -25.65 -1.14
C ILE A 458 -24.73 -26.16 -2.59
N GLY A 459 -23.57 -26.65 -3.07
CA GLY A 459 -23.39 -27.20 -4.42
C GLY A 459 -22.29 -26.50 -5.23
N PHE A 460 -21.55 -25.55 -4.65
CA PHE A 460 -20.42 -24.91 -5.33
C PHE A 460 -19.23 -25.86 -5.52
N ILE A 461 -18.52 -25.68 -6.62
CA ILE A 461 -17.16 -26.18 -6.77
C ILE A 461 -16.23 -25.08 -6.21
N VAL A 462 -15.47 -25.40 -5.16
CA VAL A 462 -14.72 -24.40 -4.41
C VAL A 462 -13.22 -24.65 -4.51
N TYR A 463 -12.50 -23.64 -4.99
CA TYR A 463 -11.06 -23.51 -4.82
C TYR A 463 -10.75 -22.45 -3.77
N SER A 464 -9.93 -22.79 -2.80
CA SER A 464 -9.40 -21.88 -1.80
C SER A 464 -7.89 -22.06 -1.71
N ILE A 465 -7.15 -20.98 -1.70
CA ILE A 465 -5.68 -21.00 -1.76
C ILE A 465 -5.09 -21.81 -0.61
N GLY A 466 -4.21 -22.76 -0.96
CA GLY A 466 -3.47 -23.58 -0.01
C GLY A 466 -4.31 -24.62 0.72
N LYS A 467 -5.49 -24.94 0.21
CA LYS A 467 -6.36 -25.99 0.76
C LYS A 467 -6.45 -27.19 -0.18
N ARG A 468 -6.86 -28.33 0.38
CA ARG A 468 -7.08 -29.55 -0.40
C ARG A 468 -8.07 -29.27 -1.53
N LEU A 469 -7.68 -29.67 -2.74
CA LEU A 469 -8.50 -29.48 -3.93
C LEU A 469 -9.81 -30.26 -3.84
N ASP A 470 -10.88 -29.68 -4.36
CA ASP A 470 -12.15 -30.33 -4.63
C ASP A 470 -11.96 -31.52 -5.59
N GLY A 471 -12.81 -32.54 -5.50
CA GLY A 471 -12.76 -33.70 -6.41
C GLY A 471 -12.79 -33.29 -7.88
N TRP A 472 -13.66 -32.35 -8.23
CA TRP A 472 -13.73 -31.80 -9.59
C TRP A 472 -12.37 -31.23 -10.05
N LEU A 473 -11.69 -30.49 -9.18
CA LEU A 473 -10.43 -29.85 -9.52
C LEU A 473 -9.24 -30.81 -9.61
N LYS A 474 -9.34 -31.99 -8.97
CA LYS A 474 -8.30 -33.04 -9.07
C LYS A 474 -8.33 -33.77 -10.40
N ASP A 475 -9.52 -33.95 -10.94
CA ASP A 475 -9.74 -34.74 -12.16
C ASP A 475 -9.58 -33.89 -13.44
N MET A 476 -9.39 -32.58 -13.28
CA MET A 476 -9.15 -31.68 -14.42
C MET A 476 -7.72 -31.84 -14.93
N PRO A 477 -7.50 -31.83 -16.25
CA PRO A 477 -6.17 -31.91 -16.83
C PRO A 477 -5.31 -30.69 -16.34
N ALA A 478 -4.07 -30.97 -16.04
CA ALA A 478 -3.13 -29.90 -15.73
C ALA A 478 -2.96 -29.01 -16.96
N VAL A 479 -3.14 -27.70 -16.79
CA VAL A 479 -2.77 -26.73 -17.82
C VAL A 479 -1.25 -26.59 -17.77
N ALA A 480 -0.58 -26.87 -18.88
CA ALA A 480 0.85 -26.77 -19.04
C ALA A 480 1.32 -25.31 -19.09
#